data_6126ca93e6f0b173efcd0a6b12117ad3
#
_entry.id   6126ca93e6f0b173efcd0a6b12117ad3
#
_cell.length_a   1.000
_cell.length_b   1.000
_cell.length_c   1.000
_cell.angle_alpha   90.00
_cell.angle_beta   90.00
_cell.angle_gamma   90.00
#
_symmetry.space_group_name_H-M   'P 1'
#
loop_
_entity.id
_entity.type
_entity.pdbx_description
1 polymer ?
#
loop_
_entity_poly.entity_id
_entity_poly.type
_entity_poly.pdbx_seq_one_letter_code
_entity_poly.pdbx_strand_id
1 'polypeptide(L)'
;MTSNKHKSGFVSIIGRPNVGKSTLINSLMKEKLSIITSKAQTTRHRIRGIINGDDYQIVLSDTPGILDPSYKLQEAMMKFIKETLIDSDFLVIVEEVGNKESFDESLVKKLNSFKIPIILLINKIDLSSQQELEESISHWKSIFPNMDIYPVSAIEGFFIDELIEMFKDKLPLSPPFFPKDQFTDRPERFFVNESIREQILIHYDKEVPYSVEVITEDFKDSPKIIKIRSLILVERDSQKGILIGHKGSALKRVASEARSNLEKFFGKKIFLEVFVKVRKNWRNDPSSLKKFGYNL
;
A
#
# COMPACT_ATOMS: atom_id res chain seq x y z
N MET A 1 37.74 15.77 6.67
CA MET A 1 36.65 15.48 5.72
C MET A 1 36.10 14.13 6.07
N THR A 2 35.06 14.04 6.89
CA THR A 2 34.35 12.80 7.20
C THR A 2 33.69 12.33 5.91
N SER A 3 34.20 11.22 5.34
CA SER A 3 33.58 10.61 4.16
C SER A 3 32.13 10.31 4.53
N ASN A 4 31.21 10.91 3.79
CA ASN A 4 29.78 10.74 3.98
C ASN A 4 29.43 9.27 3.64
N LYS A 5 29.44 8.41 4.68
CA LYS A 5 29.11 6.99 4.54
C LYS A 5 27.59 6.77 4.51
N HIS A 6 26.82 7.83 4.26
CA HIS A 6 25.37 7.76 4.23
C HIS A 6 24.90 6.90 3.05
N LYS A 7 24.00 5.98 3.32
CA LYS A 7 23.36 5.11 2.34
C LYS A 7 21.89 5.49 2.18
N SER A 8 21.45 5.69 0.96
CA SER A 8 20.03 5.95 0.67
C SER A 8 19.61 5.25 -0.59
N GLY A 9 18.38 4.78 -0.62
CA GLY A 9 17.83 4.15 -1.81
C GLY A 9 16.34 3.79 -1.68
N PHE A 10 15.81 3.39 -2.81
CA PHE A 10 14.41 3.00 -2.96
C PHE A 10 14.27 1.48 -2.89
N VAL A 11 13.53 1.01 -1.88
CA VAL A 11 13.15 -0.39 -1.70
C VAL A 11 11.71 -0.54 -2.13
N SER A 12 11.48 -1.27 -3.20
CA SER A 12 10.14 -1.47 -3.75
C SER A 12 9.59 -2.82 -3.39
N ILE A 13 8.34 -2.85 -2.94
CA ILE A 13 7.66 -4.06 -2.51
C ILE A 13 6.54 -4.37 -3.50
N ILE A 14 6.64 -5.51 -4.18
CA ILE A 14 5.66 -5.99 -5.16
C ILE A 14 5.16 -7.38 -4.77
N GLY A 15 4.07 -7.81 -5.36
CA GLY A 15 3.46 -9.13 -5.17
C GLY A 15 1.96 -9.09 -5.45
N ARG A 16 1.32 -10.23 -5.38
CA ARG A 16 -0.11 -10.37 -5.60
C ARG A 16 -0.95 -9.58 -4.59
N PRO A 17 -2.24 -9.36 -4.87
CA PRO A 17 -3.15 -8.85 -3.85
C PRO A 17 -3.18 -9.77 -2.61
N ASN A 18 -3.32 -9.17 -1.44
CA ASN A 18 -3.52 -9.85 -0.15
C ASN A 18 -2.36 -10.69 0.40
N VAL A 19 -1.19 -10.73 -0.24
CA VAL A 19 0.01 -11.43 0.28
C VAL A 19 0.64 -10.74 1.50
N GLY A 20 0.14 -9.56 1.90
CA GLY A 20 0.60 -8.84 3.09
C GLY A 20 1.62 -7.73 2.86
N LYS A 21 1.73 -7.17 1.65
CA LYS A 21 2.65 -6.05 1.33
C LYS A 21 2.48 -4.85 2.25
N SER A 22 1.26 -4.33 2.37
CA SER A 22 0.96 -3.17 3.22
C SER A 22 1.16 -3.48 4.71
N THR A 23 0.90 -4.72 5.15
CA THR A 23 1.22 -5.17 6.51
C THR A 23 2.72 -5.16 6.76
N LEU A 24 3.51 -5.67 5.82
CA LEU A 24 4.96 -5.67 5.87
C LEU A 24 5.52 -4.24 5.95
N ILE A 25 5.02 -3.33 5.13
CA ILE A 25 5.44 -1.93 5.14
C ILE A 25 5.11 -1.26 6.47
N ASN A 26 3.90 -1.44 7.00
CA ASN A 26 3.53 -0.89 8.29
C ASN A 26 4.42 -1.46 9.42
N SER A 27 4.76 -2.75 9.35
CA SER A 27 5.67 -3.39 10.31
C SER A 27 7.11 -2.83 10.22
N LEU A 28 7.65 -2.67 9.01
CA LEU A 28 8.96 -2.04 8.76
C LEU A 28 9.00 -0.57 9.23
N MET A 29 7.91 0.18 9.00
CA MET A 29 7.76 1.57 9.42
C MET A 29 7.50 1.73 10.92
N LYS A 30 7.07 0.66 11.60
CA LYS A 30 6.56 0.66 13.00
C LYS A 30 5.39 1.64 13.19
N GLU A 31 4.71 1.98 12.12
CA GLU A 31 3.62 2.96 12.04
C GLU A 31 2.60 2.58 10.95
N LYS A 32 1.35 2.99 11.11
CA LYS A 32 0.30 2.73 10.12
C LYS A 32 0.39 3.72 8.96
N LEU A 33 1.16 3.37 7.93
CA LEU A 33 1.28 4.13 6.68
C LEU A 33 0.19 3.76 5.67
N SER A 34 -0.04 2.47 5.48
CA SER A 34 -1.00 1.94 4.49
C SER A 34 -2.18 1.27 5.17
N ILE A 35 -3.34 1.34 4.54
CA ILE A 35 -4.53 0.63 5.02
C ILE A 35 -4.38 -0.88 4.78
N ILE A 36 -4.96 -1.66 5.67
CA ILE A 36 -4.90 -3.12 5.62
C ILE A 36 -6.31 -3.68 5.64
N THR A 37 -6.67 -4.45 4.63
CA THR A 37 -7.90 -5.23 4.59
C THR A 37 -7.67 -6.56 3.88
N SER A 38 -8.58 -7.52 4.09
CA SER A 38 -8.57 -8.80 3.36
C SER A 38 -9.04 -8.68 1.91
N LYS A 39 -9.47 -7.51 1.46
CA LYS A 39 -10.03 -7.31 0.12
C LYS A 39 -8.94 -6.92 -0.88
N ALA A 40 -9.08 -7.38 -2.12
CA ALA A 40 -8.22 -6.95 -3.22
C ALA A 40 -8.36 -5.43 -3.45
N GLN A 41 -7.38 -4.84 -4.13
CA GLN A 41 -7.34 -3.39 -4.41
C GLN A 41 -7.37 -2.51 -3.14
N THR A 42 -6.88 -3.02 -2.01
CA THR A 42 -6.71 -2.24 -0.79
C THR A 42 -5.75 -1.08 -1.04
N THR A 43 -4.57 -1.32 -1.57
CA THR A 43 -3.65 -0.27 -2.05
C THR A 43 -3.95 0.03 -3.51
N ARG A 44 -4.29 1.29 -3.83
CA ARG A 44 -4.53 1.77 -5.20
C ARG A 44 -3.47 2.72 -5.73
N HIS A 45 -2.80 3.43 -4.83
CA HIS A 45 -1.73 4.38 -5.13
C HIS A 45 -0.37 3.80 -4.70
N ARG A 46 0.70 4.26 -5.35
CA ARG A 46 2.04 4.08 -4.80
C ARG A 46 2.18 4.99 -3.58
N ILE A 47 2.53 4.44 -2.43
CA ILE A 47 2.76 5.19 -1.19
C ILE A 47 4.22 4.99 -0.81
N ARG A 48 4.93 6.09 -0.54
CA ARG A 48 6.30 6.01 -0.04
C ARG A 48 6.34 6.22 1.47
N GLY A 49 6.95 5.27 2.17
CA GLY A 49 7.32 5.37 3.57
C GLY A 49 8.81 5.63 3.68
N ILE A 50 9.22 6.52 4.58
CA ILE A 50 10.62 6.95 4.70
C ILE A 50 11.12 6.56 6.09
N ILE A 51 12.09 5.65 6.11
CA ILE A 51 12.78 5.24 7.33
C ILE A 51 14.10 5.99 7.38
N ASN A 52 14.32 6.76 8.45
CA ASN A 52 15.50 7.55 8.67
C ASN A 52 16.33 7.01 9.82
N GLY A 53 17.63 6.83 9.59
CA GLY A 53 18.64 6.64 10.62
C GLY A 53 19.73 7.71 10.53
N ASP A 54 20.74 7.64 11.37
CA ASP A 54 21.81 8.64 11.38
C ASP A 54 22.61 8.65 10.07
N ASP A 55 22.91 7.46 9.56
CA ASP A 55 23.76 7.22 8.39
C ASP A 55 23.02 6.55 7.22
N TYR A 56 21.69 6.44 7.27
CA TYR A 56 20.89 5.86 6.18
C TYR A 56 19.52 6.52 6.01
N GLN A 57 18.94 6.30 4.84
CA GLN A 57 17.53 6.56 4.53
C GLN A 57 17.01 5.48 3.59
N ILE A 58 15.99 4.74 4.03
CA ILE A 58 15.31 3.73 3.21
C ILE A 58 13.96 4.31 2.78
N VAL A 59 13.73 4.40 1.47
CA VAL A 59 12.45 4.83 0.92
C VAL A 59 11.67 3.59 0.46
N LEU A 60 10.76 3.13 1.29
CA LEU A 60 9.88 2.00 0.98
C LEU A 60 8.79 2.43 0.01
N SER A 61 8.47 1.63 -0.98
CA SER A 61 7.33 1.85 -1.89
C SER A 61 6.28 0.76 -1.71
N ASP A 62 5.13 1.10 -1.10
CA ASP A 62 3.93 0.26 -1.15
C ASP A 62 3.28 0.40 -2.52
N THR A 63 2.99 -0.73 -3.15
CA THR A 63 2.40 -0.78 -4.49
C THR A 63 1.07 -1.52 -4.48
N PRO A 64 0.18 -1.19 -5.42
CA PRO A 64 -0.96 -2.06 -5.72
C PRO A 64 -0.53 -3.50 -5.93
N GLY A 65 -1.43 -4.45 -5.68
CA GLY A 65 -1.19 -5.85 -6.04
C GLY A 65 -1.14 -6.04 -7.55
N ILE A 66 -0.27 -6.94 -8.01
CA ILE A 66 -0.19 -7.35 -9.42
C ILE A 66 -1.50 -8.03 -9.81
N LEU A 67 -2.17 -7.55 -10.84
CA LEU A 67 -3.44 -8.08 -11.35
C LEU A 67 -3.55 -7.88 -12.87
N ASP A 68 -4.47 -8.62 -13.51
CA ASP A 68 -4.85 -8.37 -14.90
C ASP A 68 -5.89 -7.25 -14.96
N PRO A 69 -5.57 -6.10 -15.60
CA PRO A 69 -6.45 -4.94 -15.59
C PRO A 69 -7.67 -5.14 -16.50
N SER A 70 -8.86 -4.95 -15.93
CA SER A 70 -10.14 -5.04 -16.67
C SER A 70 -10.76 -3.66 -16.98
N TYR A 71 -10.23 -2.57 -16.40
CA TYR A 71 -10.69 -1.20 -16.61
C TYR A 71 -9.58 -0.19 -16.29
N LYS A 72 -9.73 1.06 -16.75
CA LYS A 72 -8.66 2.08 -16.73
C LYS A 72 -8.05 2.37 -15.35
N LEU A 73 -8.82 2.35 -14.28
CA LEU A 73 -8.26 2.49 -12.95
C LEU A 73 -7.23 1.38 -12.64
N GLN A 74 -7.53 0.12 -13.02
CA GLN A 74 -6.58 -0.98 -12.81
C GLN A 74 -5.36 -0.85 -13.72
N GLU A 75 -5.52 -0.35 -14.95
CA GLU A 75 -4.38 -0.02 -15.83
C GLU A 75 -3.44 1.00 -15.17
N ALA A 76 -4.02 2.07 -14.58
CA ALA A 76 -3.25 3.06 -13.84
C ALA A 76 -2.54 2.46 -12.60
N MET A 77 -3.20 1.54 -11.88
CA MET A 77 -2.56 0.79 -10.79
C MET A 77 -1.36 -0.03 -11.27
N MET A 78 -1.48 -0.71 -12.41
CA MET A 78 -0.37 -1.47 -13.00
C MET A 78 0.77 -0.56 -13.50
N LYS A 79 0.45 0.66 -13.94
CA LYS A 79 1.46 1.65 -14.30
C LYS A 79 2.31 2.07 -13.08
N PHE A 80 1.72 2.27 -11.90
CA PHE A 80 2.49 2.52 -10.68
C PHE A 80 3.50 1.40 -10.38
N ILE A 81 3.13 0.13 -10.61
CA ILE A 81 4.08 -0.99 -10.43
C ILE A 81 5.23 -0.88 -11.44
N LYS A 82 4.94 -0.61 -12.73
CA LYS A 82 5.97 -0.47 -13.77
C LYS A 82 6.94 0.67 -13.46
N GLU A 83 6.44 1.83 -13.02
CA GLU A 83 7.25 2.98 -12.62
C GLU A 83 8.10 2.63 -11.38
N THR A 84 7.51 1.95 -10.41
CA THR A 84 8.22 1.52 -9.21
C THR A 84 9.38 0.60 -9.51
N LEU A 85 9.23 -0.33 -10.46
CA LEU A 85 10.31 -1.24 -10.88
C LEU A 85 11.49 -0.52 -11.54
N ILE A 86 11.24 0.63 -12.17
CA ILE A 86 12.30 1.43 -12.82
C ILE A 86 13.11 2.21 -11.78
N ASP A 87 12.44 2.72 -10.75
CA ASP A 87 13.03 3.60 -9.74
C ASP A 87 13.73 2.84 -8.60
N SER A 88 13.70 1.50 -8.59
CA SER A 88 14.16 0.70 -7.46
C SER A 88 15.67 0.51 -7.43
N ASP A 89 16.27 0.68 -6.24
CA ASP A 89 17.63 0.23 -5.93
C ASP A 89 17.65 -1.19 -5.34
N PHE A 90 16.52 -1.60 -4.75
CA PHE A 90 16.31 -2.93 -4.17
C PHE A 90 14.85 -3.36 -4.39
N LEU A 91 14.63 -4.61 -4.79
CA LEU A 91 13.29 -5.14 -5.02
C LEU A 91 12.96 -6.29 -4.07
N VAL A 92 11.80 -6.19 -3.46
CA VAL A 92 11.23 -7.23 -2.59
C VAL A 92 9.97 -7.79 -3.25
N ILE A 93 9.99 -9.07 -3.55
CA ILE A 93 8.81 -9.81 -4.00
C ILE A 93 8.20 -10.47 -2.77
N VAL A 94 6.90 -10.28 -2.54
CA VAL A 94 6.17 -10.87 -1.42
C VAL A 94 5.14 -11.85 -1.95
N GLU A 95 5.23 -13.08 -1.46
CA GLU A 95 4.25 -14.13 -1.71
C GLU A 95 3.74 -14.71 -0.38
N GLU A 96 2.56 -15.29 -0.41
CA GLU A 96 1.96 -15.96 0.73
C GLU A 96 2.43 -17.43 0.77
N VAL A 97 2.71 -17.93 1.97
CA VAL A 97 3.02 -19.36 2.15
C VAL A 97 1.88 -20.23 1.60
N GLY A 98 2.22 -21.35 0.98
CA GLY A 98 1.25 -22.26 0.34
C GLY A 98 0.78 -21.83 -1.05
N ASN A 99 1.03 -20.59 -1.47
CA ASN A 99 0.72 -20.17 -2.83
C ASN A 99 1.74 -20.77 -3.83
N LYS A 100 1.23 -21.56 -4.78
CA LYS A 100 2.03 -22.22 -5.83
C LYS A 100 1.72 -21.67 -7.24
N GLU A 101 0.95 -20.61 -7.35
CA GLU A 101 0.70 -19.97 -8.63
C GLU A 101 1.97 -19.27 -9.13
N SER A 102 2.39 -19.57 -10.33
CA SER A 102 3.52 -18.89 -10.98
C SER A 102 3.14 -17.47 -11.40
N PHE A 103 4.11 -16.57 -11.45
CA PHE A 103 3.96 -15.31 -12.16
C PHE A 103 3.91 -15.56 -13.67
N ASP A 104 3.36 -14.58 -14.40
CA ASP A 104 3.45 -14.57 -15.86
C ASP A 104 4.92 -14.71 -16.30
N GLU A 105 5.17 -15.53 -17.33
CA GLU A 105 6.54 -15.79 -17.83
C GLU A 105 7.28 -14.51 -18.22
N SER A 106 6.57 -13.51 -18.75
CA SER A 106 7.17 -12.24 -19.14
C SER A 106 7.67 -11.47 -17.92
N LEU A 107 6.95 -11.51 -16.80
CA LEU A 107 7.36 -10.93 -15.54
C LEU A 107 8.56 -11.67 -14.94
N VAL A 108 8.55 -13.02 -14.95
CA VAL A 108 9.67 -13.84 -14.47
C VAL A 108 10.94 -13.52 -15.28
N LYS A 109 10.86 -13.47 -16.62
CA LYS A 109 11.97 -13.10 -17.49
C LYS A 109 12.49 -11.71 -17.18
N LYS A 110 11.59 -10.76 -16.96
CA LYS A 110 11.94 -9.37 -16.62
C LYS A 110 12.65 -9.28 -15.26
N LEU A 111 12.14 -9.96 -14.24
CA LEU A 111 12.74 -10.00 -12.90
C LEU A 111 14.16 -10.59 -12.95
N ASN A 112 14.35 -11.69 -13.68
CA ASN A 112 15.65 -12.30 -13.87
C ASN A 112 16.65 -11.44 -14.68
N SER A 113 16.17 -10.43 -15.41
CA SER A 113 17.03 -9.51 -16.18
C SER A 113 17.50 -8.29 -15.40
N PHE A 114 16.94 -8.02 -14.23
CA PHE A 114 17.32 -6.89 -13.40
C PHE A 114 18.73 -7.07 -12.83
N LYS A 115 19.47 -5.95 -12.76
CA LYS A 115 20.82 -5.91 -12.16
C LYS A 115 20.82 -5.49 -10.69
N ILE A 116 19.68 -5.04 -10.18
CA ILE A 116 19.50 -4.67 -8.77
C ILE A 116 19.31 -5.91 -7.90
N PRO A 117 19.65 -5.85 -6.61
CA PRO A 117 19.35 -6.92 -5.68
C PRO A 117 17.84 -7.19 -5.61
N ILE A 118 17.45 -8.46 -5.66
CA ILE A 118 16.06 -8.92 -5.55
C ILE A 118 16.01 -10.04 -4.53
N ILE A 119 15.03 -9.97 -3.62
CA ILE A 119 14.71 -11.06 -2.70
C ILE A 119 13.23 -11.43 -2.82
N LEU A 120 12.93 -12.68 -2.46
CA LEU A 120 11.56 -13.14 -2.31
C LEU A 120 11.27 -13.42 -0.83
N LEU A 121 10.18 -12.86 -0.33
CA LEU A 121 9.69 -13.11 1.02
C LEU A 121 8.47 -14.02 0.94
N ILE A 122 8.51 -15.13 1.69
CA ILE A 122 7.35 -15.97 1.94
C ILE A 122 6.72 -15.48 3.24
N ASN A 123 5.62 -14.76 3.12
CA ASN A 123 4.92 -14.13 4.23
C ASN A 123 3.80 -15.02 4.78
N LYS A 124 3.32 -14.67 5.98
CA LYS A 124 2.25 -15.34 6.74
C LYS A 124 2.65 -16.74 7.22
N ILE A 125 3.91 -16.94 7.54
CA ILE A 125 4.39 -18.23 8.07
C ILE A 125 3.76 -18.60 9.41
N ASP A 126 3.23 -17.61 10.12
CA ASP A 126 2.42 -17.78 11.34
C ASP A 126 1.14 -18.60 11.12
N LEU A 127 0.66 -18.71 9.88
CA LEU A 127 -0.53 -19.46 9.49
C LEU A 127 -0.21 -20.84 8.88
N SER A 128 1.07 -21.27 8.85
CA SER A 128 1.50 -22.47 8.14
C SER A 128 2.25 -23.47 9.01
N SER A 129 2.31 -24.71 8.55
CA SER A 129 3.20 -25.72 9.09
C SER A 129 4.61 -25.58 8.52
N GLN A 130 5.59 -26.19 9.20
CA GLN A 130 6.97 -26.30 8.72
C GLN A 130 7.03 -26.93 7.31
N GLN A 131 6.26 -28.00 7.08
CA GLN A 131 6.23 -28.71 5.80
C GLN A 131 5.73 -27.80 4.67
N GLU A 132 4.65 -27.04 4.88
CA GLU A 132 4.12 -26.09 3.88
C GLU A 132 5.12 -25.00 3.54
N LEU A 133 5.87 -24.52 4.54
CA LEU A 133 6.93 -23.55 4.33
C LEU A 133 8.06 -24.13 3.47
N GLU A 134 8.54 -25.34 3.77
CA GLU A 134 9.61 -26.01 3.00
C GLU A 134 9.17 -26.30 1.55
N GLU A 135 7.92 -26.71 1.35
CA GLU A 135 7.34 -26.88 0.01
C GLU A 135 7.26 -25.54 -0.75
N SER A 136 6.88 -24.46 -0.08
CA SER A 136 6.82 -23.13 -0.67
C SER A 136 8.21 -22.62 -1.07
N ILE A 137 9.22 -22.79 -0.21
CA ILE A 137 10.62 -22.44 -0.51
C ILE A 137 11.10 -23.23 -1.74
N SER A 138 10.86 -24.55 -1.76
CA SER A 138 11.27 -25.43 -2.86
C SER A 138 10.62 -25.03 -4.18
N HIS A 139 9.31 -24.71 -4.14
CA HIS A 139 8.57 -24.25 -5.31
C HIS A 139 9.18 -22.96 -5.88
N TRP A 140 9.37 -21.93 -5.06
CA TRP A 140 9.89 -20.63 -5.51
C TRP A 140 11.36 -20.71 -5.93
N LYS A 141 12.16 -21.59 -5.32
CA LYS A 141 13.53 -21.88 -5.78
C LYS A 141 13.57 -22.51 -7.16
N SER A 142 12.57 -23.31 -7.54
CA SER A 142 12.48 -23.86 -8.89
C SER A 142 12.21 -22.81 -9.96
N ILE A 143 11.49 -21.72 -9.61
CA ILE A 143 11.18 -20.61 -10.51
C ILE A 143 12.31 -19.57 -10.53
N PHE A 144 12.91 -19.29 -9.37
CA PHE A 144 13.98 -18.31 -9.17
C PHE A 144 15.22 -18.97 -8.52
N PRO A 145 16.02 -19.76 -9.24
CA PRO A 145 17.13 -20.54 -8.66
C PRO A 145 18.18 -19.70 -7.93
N ASN A 146 18.44 -18.49 -8.43
CA ASN A 146 19.49 -17.59 -7.93
C ASN A 146 18.96 -16.51 -6.95
N MET A 147 17.67 -16.51 -6.64
CA MET A 147 17.06 -15.51 -5.76
C MET A 147 17.12 -15.98 -4.30
N ASP A 148 17.50 -15.10 -3.40
CA ASP A 148 17.41 -15.36 -1.97
C ASP A 148 15.95 -15.33 -1.52
N ILE A 149 15.55 -16.34 -0.73
CA ILE A 149 14.19 -16.52 -0.25
C ILE A 149 14.21 -16.54 1.28
N TYR A 150 13.40 -15.68 1.90
CA TYR A 150 13.31 -15.56 3.36
C TYR A 150 11.87 -15.75 3.84
N PRO A 151 11.66 -16.58 4.87
CA PRO A 151 10.37 -16.67 5.54
C PRO A 151 10.16 -15.45 6.44
N VAL A 152 8.94 -14.88 6.44
CA VAL A 152 8.58 -13.74 7.28
C VAL A 152 7.17 -13.87 7.83
N SER A 153 6.92 -13.26 8.98
CA SER A 153 5.57 -12.94 9.44
C SER A 153 5.47 -11.44 9.68
N ALA A 154 4.85 -10.75 8.75
CA ALA A 154 4.68 -9.30 8.85
C ALA A 154 3.80 -8.89 10.04
N ILE A 155 2.87 -9.75 10.45
CA ILE A 155 1.96 -9.48 11.57
C ILE A 155 2.63 -9.74 12.93
N GLU A 156 3.46 -10.78 13.02
CA GLU A 156 4.18 -11.15 14.25
C GLU A 156 5.54 -10.45 14.37
N GLY A 157 5.95 -9.70 13.35
CA GLY A 157 7.25 -9.00 13.33
C GLY A 157 8.45 -9.90 13.11
N PHE A 158 8.26 -11.16 12.67
CA PHE A 158 9.36 -12.09 12.44
C PHE A 158 10.16 -11.70 11.20
N PHE A 159 11.48 -11.61 11.35
CA PHE A 159 12.46 -11.24 10.32
C PHE A 159 12.35 -9.79 9.82
N ILE A 160 11.71 -8.89 10.56
CA ILE A 160 11.50 -7.49 10.13
C ILE A 160 12.73 -6.63 10.39
N ASP A 161 13.36 -6.77 11.55
CA ASP A 161 14.56 -5.99 11.88
C ASP A 161 15.75 -6.45 11.01
N GLU A 162 15.86 -7.75 10.71
CA GLU A 162 16.85 -8.30 9.78
C GLU A 162 16.70 -7.75 8.36
N LEU A 163 15.47 -7.52 7.90
CA LEU A 163 15.23 -6.88 6.60
C LEU A 163 15.75 -5.45 6.58
N ILE A 164 15.58 -4.68 7.65
CA ILE A 164 16.12 -3.32 7.74
C ILE A 164 17.64 -3.33 7.62
N GLU A 165 18.33 -4.22 8.34
CA GLU A 165 19.79 -4.35 8.24
C GLU A 165 20.23 -4.79 6.84
N MET A 166 19.52 -5.73 6.23
CA MET A 166 19.79 -6.17 4.86
C MET A 166 19.64 -5.00 3.85
N PHE A 167 18.61 -4.18 3.99
CA PHE A 167 18.43 -3.01 3.12
C PHE A 167 19.58 -2.02 3.30
N LYS A 168 19.96 -1.70 4.55
CA LYS A 168 21.12 -0.83 4.82
C LYS A 168 22.40 -1.33 4.14
N ASP A 169 22.63 -2.65 4.18
CA ASP A 169 23.84 -3.22 3.60
C ASP A 169 23.88 -3.09 2.07
N LYS A 170 22.75 -3.28 1.43
CA LYS A 170 22.64 -3.35 -0.04
C LYS A 170 22.40 -1.99 -0.72
N LEU A 171 21.92 -0.99 0.03
CA LEU A 171 21.67 0.34 -0.57
C LEU A 171 22.98 1.07 -0.96
N PRO A 172 22.93 1.88 -2.03
CA PRO A 172 24.07 2.62 -2.51
C PRO A 172 24.48 3.76 -1.56
N LEU A 173 25.73 4.18 -1.65
CA LEU A 173 26.18 5.41 -1.02
C LEU A 173 25.51 6.60 -1.72
N SER A 174 24.66 7.30 -1.00
CA SER A 174 23.89 8.45 -1.49
C SER A 174 23.49 9.35 -0.32
N PRO A 175 23.41 10.67 -0.52
CA PRO A 175 22.76 11.55 0.45
C PRO A 175 21.26 11.21 0.59
N PRO A 176 20.61 11.66 1.66
CA PRO A 176 19.17 11.46 1.82
C PRO A 176 18.37 12.12 0.68
N PHE A 177 17.36 11.46 0.19
CA PHE A 177 16.43 11.96 -0.86
C PHE A 177 15.35 12.87 -0.30
N PHE A 178 15.01 12.67 0.98
CA PHE A 178 13.95 13.41 1.69
C PHE A 178 14.50 14.02 2.99
N PRO A 179 13.89 15.09 3.51
CA PRO A 179 14.19 15.59 4.84
C PRO A 179 14.13 14.48 5.90
N LYS A 180 15.05 14.50 6.88
CA LYS A 180 15.17 13.44 7.90
C LYS A 180 13.97 13.35 8.85
N ASP A 181 13.17 14.38 8.95
CA ASP A 181 11.92 14.44 9.70
C ASP A 181 10.68 14.04 8.90
N GLN A 182 10.85 13.78 7.59
CA GLN A 182 9.75 13.38 6.73
C GLN A 182 9.49 11.87 6.85
N PHE A 183 8.23 11.51 7.08
CA PHE A 183 7.76 10.13 7.27
C PHE A 183 7.21 9.52 5.97
N THR A 184 6.63 10.33 5.08
CA THR A 184 5.99 9.88 3.84
C THR A 184 5.95 10.99 2.79
N ASP A 185 5.75 10.62 1.52
CA ASP A 185 5.54 11.58 0.42
C ASP A 185 4.08 12.00 0.26
N ARG A 186 3.17 11.50 1.10
CA ARG A 186 1.73 11.75 0.97
C ARG A 186 1.26 12.87 1.91
N PRO A 187 0.37 13.75 1.43
CA PRO A 187 -0.22 14.79 2.26
C PRO A 187 -1.27 14.21 3.23
N GLU A 188 -1.57 14.93 4.29
CA GLU A 188 -2.56 14.55 5.31
C GLU A 188 -3.94 14.18 4.72
N ARG A 189 -4.39 14.90 3.70
CA ARG A 189 -5.66 14.63 3.00
C ARG A 189 -5.71 13.22 2.39
N PHE A 190 -4.57 12.68 1.98
CA PHE A 190 -4.49 11.32 1.47
C PHE A 190 -4.87 10.30 2.55
N PHE A 191 -4.34 10.45 3.76
CA PHE A 191 -4.65 9.55 4.88
C PHE A 191 -6.11 9.64 5.33
N VAL A 192 -6.71 10.84 5.21
CA VAL A 192 -8.16 10.99 5.43
C VAL A 192 -8.95 10.16 4.41
N ASN A 193 -8.62 10.28 3.13
CA ASN A 193 -9.28 9.52 2.06
C ASN A 193 -9.13 8.02 2.27
N GLU A 194 -7.92 7.56 2.58
CA GLU A 194 -7.64 6.15 2.82
C GLU A 194 -8.33 5.62 4.07
N SER A 195 -8.40 6.39 5.16
CA SER A 195 -9.11 5.97 6.37
C SER A 195 -10.61 5.76 6.13
N ILE A 196 -11.24 6.65 5.36
CA ILE A 196 -12.67 6.47 4.97
C ILE A 196 -12.81 5.27 4.03
N ARG A 197 -11.90 5.11 3.06
CA ARG A 197 -11.92 4.00 2.10
C ARG A 197 -11.68 2.66 2.79
N GLU A 198 -10.82 2.59 3.80
CA GLU A 198 -10.60 1.41 4.65
C GLU A 198 -11.92 0.96 5.30
N GLN A 199 -12.67 1.89 5.90
CA GLN A 199 -13.96 1.54 6.52
C GLN A 199 -14.99 1.07 5.50
N ILE A 200 -14.97 1.62 4.29
CA ILE A 200 -15.83 1.12 3.21
C ILE A 200 -15.42 -0.29 2.80
N LEU A 201 -14.12 -0.57 2.68
CA LEU A 201 -13.62 -1.91 2.40
C LEU A 201 -14.00 -2.93 3.49
N ILE A 202 -14.01 -2.52 4.75
CA ILE A 202 -14.36 -3.40 5.88
C ILE A 202 -15.87 -3.70 5.90
N HIS A 203 -16.71 -2.68 5.72
CA HIS A 203 -18.14 -2.79 6.01
C HIS A 203 -19.03 -3.13 4.81
N TYR A 204 -18.53 -3.05 3.58
CA TYR A 204 -19.33 -3.33 2.38
C TYR A 204 -18.69 -4.44 1.56
N ASP A 205 -19.54 -5.23 0.88
CA ASP A 205 -19.14 -6.38 0.09
C ASP A 205 -19.47 -6.18 -1.40
N LYS A 206 -19.22 -7.22 -2.17
CA LYS A 206 -19.43 -7.28 -3.63
C LYS A 206 -18.68 -6.16 -4.35
N GLU A 207 -19.34 -5.45 -5.24
CA GLU A 207 -18.74 -4.41 -6.09
C GLU A 207 -18.65 -3.03 -5.43
N VAL A 208 -19.38 -2.77 -4.33
CA VAL A 208 -19.44 -1.42 -3.72
C VAL A 208 -18.05 -0.90 -3.31
N PRO A 209 -17.21 -1.66 -2.56
CA PRO A 209 -15.89 -1.19 -2.16
C PRO A 209 -14.96 -0.83 -3.34
N TYR A 210 -15.16 -1.49 -4.47
CA TYR A 210 -14.33 -1.30 -5.66
C TYR A 210 -14.80 -0.15 -6.55
N SER A 211 -16.03 0.35 -6.32
CA SER A 211 -16.65 1.41 -7.10
C SER A 211 -16.57 2.80 -6.44
N VAL A 212 -15.93 2.89 -5.28
CA VAL A 212 -15.81 4.14 -4.54
C VAL A 212 -14.48 4.85 -4.80
N GLU A 213 -14.53 6.19 -4.82
CA GLU A 213 -13.38 7.06 -4.65
C GLU A 213 -13.69 8.08 -3.56
N VAL A 214 -12.69 8.42 -2.76
CA VAL A 214 -12.85 9.37 -1.66
C VAL A 214 -11.99 10.60 -1.90
N ILE A 215 -12.57 11.77 -1.73
CA ILE A 215 -11.91 13.05 -1.94
C ILE A 215 -12.15 13.93 -0.72
N THR A 216 -11.09 14.43 -0.11
CA THR A 216 -11.18 15.46 0.93
C THR A 216 -11.26 16.83 0.27
N GLU A 217 -12.46 17.45 0.30
CA GLU A 217 -12.72 18.77 -0.26
C GLU A 217 -12.18 19.89 0.64
N ASP A 218 -12.36 19.77 1.95
CA ASP A 218 -11.89 20.76 2.94
C ASP A 218 -11.14 20.06 4.08
N PHE A 219 -10.02 20.66 4.49
CA PHE A 219 -9.20 20.20 5.60
C PHE A 219 -8.65 21.46 6.31
N LYS A 220 -9.15 21.71 7.50
CA LYS A 220 -8.77 22.87 8.32
C LYS A 220 -8.22 22.38 9.64
N ASP A 221 -6.90 22.44 9.78
CA ASP A 221 -6.25 22.18 11.07
C ASP A 221 -6.29 23.44 11.94
N SER A 222 -6.76 23.28 13.16
CA SER A 222 -6.72 24.29 14.19
C SER A 222 -6.14 23.71 15.48
N PRO A 223 -5.69 24.53 16.44
CA PRO A 223 -5.02 24.02 17.64
C PRO A 223 -5.79 22.96 18.41
N LYS A 224 -7.12 23.01 18.42
CA LYS A 224 -7.98 22.11 19.23
C LYS A 224 -8.68 21.01 18.43
N ILE A 225 -8.92 21.23 17.14
CA ILE A 225 -9.76 20.34 16.34
C ILE A 225 -9.42 20.48 14.86
N ILE A 226 -9.40 19.36 14.16
CA ILE A 226 -9.31 19.31 12.69
C ILE A 226 -10.72 19.19 12.14
N LYS A 227 -11.10 20.10 11.23
CA LYS A 227 -12.39 20.03 10.52
C LYS A 227 -12.17 19.53 9.11
N ILE A 228 -12.88 18.45 8.75
CA ILE A 228 -12.70 17.74 7.50
C ILE A 228 -14.06 17.58 6.82
N ARG A 229 -14.11 17.87 5.51
CA ARG A 229 -15.23 17.55 4.65
C ARG A 229 -14.74 16.63 3.53
N SER A 230 -15.34 15.45 3.43
CA SER A 230 -14.99 14.43 2.43
C SER A 230 -16.20 14.03 1.59
N LEU A 231 -15.94 13.73 0.34
CA LEU A 231 -16.92 13.28 -0.63
C LEU A 231 -16.57 11.86 -1.07
N ILE A 232 -17.53 10.93 -0.94
CA ILE A 232 -17.46 9.59 -1.49
C ILE A 232 -18.16 9.61 -2.85
N LEU A 233 -17.42 9.29 -3.89
CA LEU A 233 -17.94 9.13 -5.26
C LEU A 233 -18.28 7.66 -5.50
N VAL A 234 -19.42 7.43 -6.16
CA VAL A 234 -19.85 6.09 -6.62
C VAL A 234 -20.30 6.19 -8.07
N GLU A 235 -20.43 5.06 -8.78
CA GLU A 235 -20.84 5.05 -10.19
C GLU A 235 -22.35 5.05 -10.40
N ARG A 236 -23.14 4.53 -9.44
CA ARG A 236 -24.58 4.29 -9.59
C ARG A 236 -25.37 4.74 -8.36
N ASP A 237 -26.63 5.13 -8.58
CA ASP A 237 -27.54 5.50 -7.49
C ASP A 237 -27.83 4.35 -6.53
N SER A 238 -27.87 3.10 -7.01
CA SER A 238 -28.00 1.90 -6.15
C SER A 238 -26.83 1.79 -5.17
N GLN A 239 -25.60 2.02 -5.61
CA GLN A 239 -24.42 2.02 -4.74
C GLN A 239 -24.47 3.15 -3.71
N LYS A 240 -24.94 4.34 -4.12
CA LYS A 240 -25.20 5.46 -3.20
C LYS A 240 -26.20 5.08 -2.11
N GLY A 241 -27.31 4.43 -2.48
CA GLY A 241 -28.32 3.93 -1.55
C GLY A 241 -27.74 2.93 -0.54
N ILE A 242 -26.93 1.97 -1.04
CA ILE A 242 -26.26 0.97 -0.19
C ILE A 242 -25.29 1.65 0.80
N LEU A 243 -24.47 2.59 0.33
CA LEU A 243 -23.51 3.29 1.18
C LEU A 243 -24.17 4.12 2.27
N ILE A 244 -25.27 4.80 1.96
CA ILE A 244 -26.02 5.60 2.94
C ILE A 244 -26.72 4.68 3.95
N GLY A 245 -27.36 3.61 3.46
CA GLY A 245 -28.12 2.69 4.27
C GLY A 245 -29.43 3.28 4.81
N HIS A 246 -30.17 2.49 5.60
CA HIS A 246 -31.44 2.93 6.18
C HIS A 246 -31.22 4.17 7.07
N LYS A 247 -31.89 5.28 6.76
CA LYS A 247 -31.79 6.57 7.48
C LYS A 247 -30.35 7.03 7.72
N GLY A 248 -29.40 6.67 6.84
CA GLY A 248 -28.01 7.09 6.94
C GLY A 248 -27.16 6.29 7.95
N SER A 249 -27.68 5.21 8.52
CA SER A 249 -27.01 4.45 9.60
C SER A 249 -25.69 3.82 9.16
N ALA A 250 -25.61 3.30 7.93
CA ALA A 250 -24.39 2.68 7.41
C ALA A 250 -23.30 3.71 7.17
N LEU A 251 -23.60 4.83 6.53
CA LEU A 251 -22.64 5.92 6.33
C LEU A 251 -22.15 6.52 7.66
N LYS A 252 -23.06 6.66 8.64
CA LYS A 252 -22.72 7.15 9.98
C LYS A 252 -21.69 6.22 10.66
N ARG A 253 -21.84 4.90 10.53
CA ARG A 253 -20.86 3.92 11.07
C ARG A 253 -19.50 4.11 10.44
N VAL A 254 -19.40 4.12 9.11
CA VAL A 254 -18.16 4.36 8.36
C VAL A 254 -17.50 5.67 8.80
N ALA A 255 -18.25 6.76 8.83
CA ALA A 255 -17.72 8.07 9.22
C ALA A 255 -17.23 8.09 10.69
N SER A 256 -17.93 7.41 11.60
CA SER A 256 -17.56 7.37 13.02
C SER A 256 -16.29 6.57 13.26
N GLU A 257 -16.13 5.43 12.59
CA GLU A 257 -14.93 4.59 12.72
C GLU A 257 -13.73 5.23 12.01
N ALA A 258 -13.91 5.80 10.81
CA ALA A 258 -12.87 6.58 10.13
C ALA A 258 -12.42 7.76 11.00
N ARG A 259 -13.34 8.51 11.61
CA ARG A 259 -13.02 9.59 12.52
C ARG A 259 -12.18 9.12 13.70
N SER A 260 -12.57 8.00 14.33
CA SER A 260 -11.81 7.44 15.48
C SER A 260 -10.38 7.06 15.09
N ASN A 261 -10.19 6.46 13.91
CA ASN A 261 -8.86 6.13 13.39
C ASN A 261 -8.02 7.37 13.09
N LEU A 262 -8.63 8.38 12.49
CA LEU A 262 -7.97 9.66 12.21
C LEU A 262 -7.62 10.45 13.48
N GLU A 263 -8.45 10.39 14.53
CA GLU A 263 -8.14 11.01 15.83
C GLU A 263 -6.90 10.37 16.47
N LYS A 264 -6.73 9.05 16.34
CA LYS A 264 -5.52 8.34 16.77
C LYS A 264 -4.30 8.73 15.93
N PHE A 265 -4.47 8.81 14.62
CA PHE A 265 -3.39 9.13 13.68
C PHE A 265 -2.86 10.55 13.85
N PHE A 266 -3.77 11.54 13.97
CA PHE A 266 -3.37 12.95 14.12
C PHE A 266 -3.14 13.40 15.57
N GLY A 267 -3.49 12.58 16.57
CA GLY A 267 -3.41 12.96 17.98
C GLY A 267 -4.32 14.11 18.37
N LYS A 268 -5.35 14.42 17.56
CA LYS A 268 -6.27 15.56 17.74
C LYS A 268 -7.72 15.15 17.55
N LYS A 269 -8.64 15.90 18.16
CA LYS A 269 -10.08 15.74 17.88
C LYS A 269 -10.40 16.09 16.44
N ILE A 270 -11.33 15.35 15.84
CA ILE A 270 -11.74 15.53 14.44
C ILE A 270 -13.25 15.71 14.34
N PHE A 271 -13.65 16.72 13.59
CA PHE A 271 -15.00 16.87 13.08
C PHE A 271 -15.00 16.45 11.62
N LEU A 272 -15.66 15.31 11.30
CA LEU A 272 -15.69 14.71 9.97
C LEU A 272 -17.10 14.74 9.39
N GLU A 273 -17.26 15.45 8.26
CA GLU A 273 -18.45 15.43 7.42
C GLU A 273 -18.19 14.57 6.17
N VAL A 274 -19.10 13.65 5.89
CA VAL A 274 -18.98 12.73 4.74
C VAL A 274 -20.26 12.78 3.91
N PHE A 275 -20.10 13.00 2.60
CA PHE A 275 -21.19 13.06 1.64
C PHE A 275 -21.00 11.97 0.55
N VAL A 276 -22.11 11.53 -0.06
CA VAL A 276 -22.06 10.54 -1.17
C VAL A 276 -22.67 11.15 -2.42
N LYS A 277 -21.90 11.11 -3.52
CA LYS A 277 -22.32 11.63 -4.83
C LYS A 277 -22.10 10.60 -5.93
N VAL A 278 -23.02 10.54 -6.88
CA VAL A 278 -22.87 9.70 -8.08
C VAL A 278 -22.02 10.42 -9.11
N ARG A 279 -20.96 9.75 -9.58
CA ARG A 279 -20.17 10.14 -10.73
C ARG A 279 -20.06 8.94 -11.67
N LYS A 280 -20.91 8.90 -12.68
CA LYS A 280 -21.00 7.78 -13.61
C LYS A 280 -19.68 7.51 -14.33
N ASN A 281 -19.33 6.22 -14.43
CA ASN A 281 -18.18 5.72 -15.19
C ASN A 281 -16.81 6.35 -14.80
N TRP A 282 -16.66 6.84 -13.57
CA TRP A 282 -15.43 7.53 -13.15
C TRP A 282 -14.18 6.65 -13.23
N ARG A 283 -14.31 5.32 -13.06
CA ARG A 283 -13.19 4.36 -13.12
C ARG A 283 -12.61 4.21 -14.52
N ASN A 284 -13.37 4.59 -15.57
CA ASN A 284 -12.95 4.55 -16.97
C ASN A 284 -12.74 5.94 -17.58
N ASP A 285 -13.00 7.02 -16.83
CA ASP A 285 -12.82 8.39 -17.29
C ASP A 285 -11.41 8.92 -16.98
N PRO A 286 -10.54 9.12 -18.01
CA PRO A 286 -9.17 9.60 -17.79
C PRO A 286 -9.09 10.93 -17.03
N SER A 287 -10.05 11.82 -17.27
CA SER A 287 -10.06 13.14 -16.63
C SER A 287 -10.34 13.04 -15.13
N SER A 288 -11.23 12.13 -14.74
CA SER A 288 -11.51 11.82 -13.35
C SER A 288 -10.31 11.16 -12.68
N LEU A 289 -9.75 10.13 -13.32
CA LEU A 289 -8.59 9.41 -12.81
C LEU A 289 -7.40 10.34 -12.56
N LYS A 290 -7.10 11.23 -13.51
CA LYS A 290 -6.05 12.23 -13.33
C LYS A 290 -6.30 13.16 -12.14
N LYS A 291 -7.55 13.60 -11.93
CA LYS A 291 -7.92 14.44 -10.77
C LYS A 291 -7.77 13.72 -9.44
N PHE A 292 -7.90 12.40 -9.43
CA PHE A 292 -7.75 11.56 -8.24
C PHE A 292 -6.30 11.10 -8.02
N GLY A 293 -5.37 11.55 -8.86
CA GLY A 293 -3.94 11.23 -8.74
C GLY A 293 -3.53 9.92 -9.41
N TYR A 294 -4.36 9.37 -10.29
CA TYR A 294 -4.00 8.23 -11.13
C TYR A 294 -3.43 8.71 -12.46
N ASN A 295 -2.22 8.27 -12.80
CA ASN A 295 -1.58 8.54 -14.10
C ASN A 295 -1.91 7.41 -15.08
N LEU A 296 -2.44 7.73 -16.25
CA LEU A 296 -2.71 6.78 -17.34
C LEU A 296 -1.58 6.75 -18.35
#